data_61bb5f92843232f6c5e2a08f1023d490
#
_entry.id   61bb5f92843232f6c5e2a08f1023d490
#
_cell.length_a   1.000
_cell.length_b   1.000
_cell.length_c   1.000
_cell.angle_alpha   90.00
_cell.angle_beta   90.00
_cell.angle_gamma   90.00
#
_symmetry.space_group_name_H-M   'P 1'
#
loop_
_entity.id
_entity.type
_entity.pdbx_description
1 polymer ?
#
loop_
_entity_poly.entity_id
_entity_poly.type
_entity_poly.pdbx_seq_one_letter_code
_entity_poly.pdbx_strand_id
1 'polypeptide(L)'
;MSRFDSATVATAAFATGVALVALTGCAQISDVFSKQHREDFAGYEAAAAGWVGVGIPDWIPDDATDLRNVATLDETVSVIRVVTDSDLAGSCEPAPRTGIPQLAVDWSTEEWPDEVQRCGDYEVMAMDDGWLGWFQAREPGQTPG
;
A
#
# COMPACT_ATOMS: atom_id res chain seq x y z
N MET A 1 -82.29 16.70 6.76
CA MET A 1 -81.34 17.46 5.94
C MET A 1 -80.06 17.59 6.75
N SER A 2 -79.17 16.64 6.57
CA SER A 2 -77.87 16.60 7.29
C SER A 2 -76.77 16.70 6.25
N ARG A 3 -76.00 17.76 6.37
CA ARG A 3 -74.80 17.95 5.59
C ARG A 3 -73.65 17.30 6.30
N PHE A 4 -72.97 16.35 5.69
CA PHE A 4 -71.73 15.81 6.14
C PHE A 4 -70.59 16.58 5.50
N ASP A 5 -69.84 17.29 6.33
CA ASP A 5 -68.59 17.92 5.96
C ASP A 5 -67.49 16.85 5.95
N SER A 6 -66.91 16.67 4.78
CA SER A 6 -65.73 15.80 4.60
C SER A 6 -64.46 16.56 4.97
N ALA A 7 -63.89 16.21 6.08
CA ALA A 7 -62.55 16.69 6.49
C ALA A 7 -61.49 15.94 5.71
N THR A 8 -60.77 16.67 4.88
CA THR A 8 -59.61 16.15 4.14
C THR A 8 -58.40 16.08 5.10
N VAL A 9 -57.98 14.85 5.42
CA VAL A 9 -56.77 14.64 6.15
C VAL A 9 -55.58 14.65 5.20
N ALA A 10 -54.76 15.68 5.32
CA ALA A 10 -53.47 15.76 4.60
C ALA A 10 -52.44 14.93 5.32
N THR A 11 -52.05 13.83 4.70
CA THR A 11 -50.97 12.98 5.17
C THR A 11 -49.65 13.57 4.73
N ALA A 12 -48.91 14.18 5.65
CA ALA A 12 -47.53 14.62 5.42
C ALA A 12 -46.60 13.41 5.45
N ALA A 13 -46.07 13.03 4.30
CA ALA A 13 -45.02 12.02 4.17
C ALA A 13 -43.67 12.65 4.57
N PHE A 14 -43.16 12.29 5.77
CA PHE A 14 -41.80 12.58 6.15
C PHE A 14 -40.87 11.61 5.42
N ALA A 15 -40.17 12.11 4.40
CA ALA A 15 -39.07 11.42 3.78
C ALA A 15 -37.86 11.48 4.71
N THR A 16 -37.61 10.41 5.46
CA THR A 16 -36.39 10.25 6.27
C THR A 16 -35.25 9.91 5.31
N GLY A 17 -34.49 10.92 4.92
CA GLY A 17 -33.23 10.73 4.19
C GLY A 17 -32.20 10.10 5.11
N VAL A 18 -31.94 8.80 4.94
CA VAL A 18 -30.79 8.14 5.53
C VAL A 18 -29.56 8.58 4.77
N ALA A 19 -28.81 9.52 5.34
CA ALA A 19 -27.47 9.86 4.88
C ALA A 19 -26.54 8.70 5.20
N LEU A 20 -26.22 7.88 4.18
CA LEU A 20 -25.11 6.93 4.23
C LEU A 20 -23.81 7.74 4.28
N VAL A 21 -23.33 8.01 5.49
CA VAL A 21 -21.97 8.47 5.70
C VAL A 21 -21.06 7.28 5.43
N ALA A 22 -20.46 7.25 4.25
CA ALA A 22 -19.42 6.28 3.91
C ALA A 22 -18.23 6.50 4.85
N LEU A 23 -18.06 5.57 5.81
CA LEU A 23 -16.91 5.49 6.70
C LEU A 23 -15.69 4.99 5.91
N THR A 24 -15.09 5.85 5.10
CA THR A 24 -13.83 5.59 4.39
C THR A 24 -12.60 6.02 5.21
N GLY A 25 -12.78 6.31 6.50
CA GLY A 25 -11.74 6.91 7.35
C GLY A 25 -10.95 5.97 8.27
N CYS A 26 -11.29 4.66 8.35
CA CYS A 26 -10.70 3.81 9.38
C CYS A 26 -9.27 3.31 9.08
N ALA A 27 -8.84 3.24 7.82
CA ALA A 27 -7.51 2.76 7.47
C ALA A 27 -6.40 3.75 7.89
N GLN A 28 -6.61 5.03 7.64
CA GLN A 28 -5.61 6.07 7.93
C GLN A 28 -5.35 6.29 9.43
N ILE A 29 -6.33 6.03 10.29
CA ILE A 29 -6.16 6.17 11.74
C ILE A 29 -5.26 5.05 12.29
N SER A 30 -5.38 3.83 11.77
CA SER A 30 -4.52 2.70 12.16
C SER A 30 -3.06 2.97 11.82
N ASP A 31 -2.77 3.58 10.67
CA ASP A 31 -1.42 3.85 10.18
C ASP A 31 -0.68 4.85 11.08
N VAL A 32 -1.36 5.90 11.52
CA VAL A 32 -0.76 6.88 12.45
C VAL A 32 -0.41 6.24 13.81
N PHE A 33 -1.24 5.34 14.32
CA PHE A 33 -0.95 4.64 15.58
C PHE A 33 0.16 3.61 15.42
N SER A 34 0.27 2.95 14.27
CA SER A 34 1.34 1.98 13.99
C SER A 34 2.64 2.64 13.54
N LYS A 35 2.66 3.96 13.31
CA LYS A 35 3.78 4.71 12.72
C LYS A 35 4.23 4.15 11.36
N GLN A 36 3.29 3.62 10.60
CA GLN A 36 3.47 3.05 9.26
C GLN A 36 2.41 3.59 8.33
N HIS A 37 2.70 3.65 7.05
CA HIS A 37 1.70 3.76 6.00
C HIS A 37 1.69 2.50 5.14
N ARG A 38 0.53 2.22 4.53
CA ARG A 38 0.30 1.07 3.66
C ARG A 38 -0.35 1.54 2.38
N GLU A 39 0.12 1.00 1.28
CA GLU A 39 -0.34 1.36 -0.04
C GLU A 39 -0.50 0.11 -0.89
N ASP A 40 -1.60 0.04 -1.62
CA ASP A 40 -1.90 -1.03 -2.56
C ASP A 40 -2.27 -0.38 -3.90
N PHE A 41 -1.56 -0.75 -4.96
CA PHE A 41 -1.75 -0.20 -6.29
C PHE A 41 -2.02 -1.32 -7.30
N ALA A 42 -2.97 -1.07 -8.20
CA ALA A 42 -3.35 -2.01 -9.26
C ALA A 42 -2.30 -2.12 -10.39
N GLY A 43 -1.19 -1.40 -10.32
CA GLY A 43 -0.11 -1.42 -11.29
C GLY A 43 0.81 -0.21 -11.15
N TYR A 44 1.88 -0.21 -11.96
CA TYR A 44 2.93 0.82 -11.90
C TYR A 44 2.41 2.24 -12.12
N GLU A 45 1.51 2.48 -13.09
CA GLU A 45 0.95 3.82 -13.35
C GLU A 45 0.18 4.36 -12.14
N ALA A 46 -0.60 3.50 -11.47
CA ALA A 46 -1.31 3.88 -10.26
C ALA A 46 -0.35 4.20 -9.11
N ALA A 47 0.71 3.41 -8.98
CA ALA A 47 1.76 3.65 -8.01
C ALA A 47 2.50 4.96 -8.30
N ALA A 48 2.90 5.22 -9.54
CA ALA A 48 3.58 6.46 -9.94
C ALA A 48 2.74 7.72 -9.66
N ALA A 49 1.41 7.61 -9.73
CA ALA A 49 0.50 8.72 -9.46
C ALA A 49 0.17 8.92 -7.97
N GLY A 50 0.28 7.87 -7.14
CA GLY A 50 -0.21 7.87 -5.76
C GLY A 50 0.81 7.50 -4.69
N TRP A 51 2.07 7.24 -5.05
CA TRP A 51 3.12 6.87 -4.09
C TRP A 51 3.35 7.95 -3.04
N VAL A 52 3.40 7.54 -1.79
CA VAL A 52 3.62 8.43 -0.64
C VAL A 52 5.04 8.21 -0.10
N GLY A 53 5.65 9.28 0.39
CA GLY A 53 7.00 9.25 0.95
C GLY A 53 8.09 9.53 -0.09
N VAL A 54 9.20 8.81 -0.01
CA VAL A 54 10.24 8.87 -1.04
C VAL A 54 9.73 8.27 -2.35
N GLY A 55 10.34 8.64 -3.48
CA GLY A 55 9.87 8.20 -4.80
C GLY A 55 9.73 6.68 -4.95
N ILE A 56 8.94 6.26 -5.93
CA ILE A 56 8.85 4.84 -6.31
C ILE A 56 10.24 4.31 -6.70
N PRO A 57 10.67 3.15 -6.18
CA PRO A 57 12.01 2.63 -6.47
C PRO A 57 12.23 2.28 -7.94
N ASP A 58 13.41 2.63 -8.46
CA ASP A 58 13.77 2.43 -9.87
C ASP A 58 13.86 0.95 -10.29
N TRP A 59 13.97 0.02 -9.34
CA TRP A 59 14.03 -1.41 -9.62
C TRP A 59 12.67 -2.03 -9.97
N ILE A 60 11.57 -1.34 -9.76
CA ILE A 60 10.22 -1.83 -10.05
C ILE A 60 9.95 -1.74 -11.54
N PRO A 61 9.62 -2.86 -12.24
CA PRO A 61 9.24 -2.84 -13.64
C PRO A 61 7.95 -2.05 -13.89
N ASP A 62 7.87 -1.37 -15.02
CA ASP A 62 6.72 -0.55 -15.41
C ASP A 62 5.49 -1.36 -15.85
N ASP A 63 5.65 -2.66 -16.08
CA ASP A 63 4.56 -3.60 -16.36
C ASP A 63 4.00 -4.30 -15.12
N ALA A 64 4.43 -3.92 -13.93
CA ALA A 64 3.92 -4.46 -12.69
C ALA A 64 2.40 -4.30 -12.56
N THR A 65 1.71 -5.39 -12.17
CA THR A 65 0.25 -5.48 -12.15
C THR A 65 -0.36 -5.42 -10.74
N ASP A 66 0.44 -5.55 -9.70
CA ASP A 66 0.06 -5.40 -8.29
C ASP A 66 1.30 -4.94 -7.53
N LEU A 67 1.19 -3.82 -6.83
CA LEU A 67 2.25 -3.31 -5.97
C LEU A 67 1.69 -3.07 -4.57
N ARG A 68 2.42 -3.54 -3.57
CA ARG A 68 2.11 -3.29 -2.16
C ARG A 68 3.33 -2.70 -1.48
N ASN A 69 3.13 -1.59 -0.81
CA ASN A 69 4.16 -0.92 -0.03
C ASN A 69 3.72 -0.77 1.42
N VAL A 70 4.60 -1.10 2.33
CA VAL A 70 4.47 -0.76 3.75
C VAL A 70 5.78 -0.11 4.18
N ALA A 71 5.69 1.11 4.68
CA ALA A 71 6.85 1.83 5.17
C ALA A 71 6.56 2.54 6.50
N THR A 72 7.60 2.81 7.25
CA THR A 72 7.50 3.68 8.43
C THR A 72 7.25 5.12 7.99
N LEU A 73 6.60 5.93 8.84
CA LEU A 73 6.30 7.34 8.51
C LEU A 73 7.55 8.20 8.30
N ASP A 74 8.69 7.77 8.84
CA ASP A 74 9.99 8.42 8.64
C ASP A 74 10.81 7.79 7.50
N GLU A 75 10.22 6.83 6.75
CA GLU A 75 10.82 6.16 5.59
C GLU A 75 12.14 5.42 5.88
N THR A 76 12.42 5.12 7.16
CA THR A 76 13.66 4.42 7.56
C THR A 76 13.57 2.90 7.38
N VAL A 77 12.36 2.36 7.22
CA VAL A 77 12.11 0.94 6.95
C VAL A 77 10.96 0.83 5.95
N SER A 78 11.14 0.01 4.93
CA SER A 78 10.07 -0.32 3.99
C SER A 78 10.14 -1.77 3.52
N VAL A 79 9.01 -2.28 3.08
CA VAL A 79 8.88 -3.57 2.40
C VAL A 79 7.87 -3.42 1.25
N ILE A 80 8.26 -3.91 0.08
CA ILE A 80 7.52 -3.73 -1.16
C ILE A 80 7.37 -5.09 -1.83
N ARG A 81 6.15 -5.45 -2.22
CA ARG A 81 5.88 -6.60 -3.09
C ARG A 81 5.42 -6.11 -4.45
N VAL A 82 5.91 -6.77 -5.48
CA VAL A 82 5.60 -6.47 -6.87
C VAL A 82 5.23 -7.76 -7.59
N VAL A 83 4.08 -7.80 -8.24
CA VAL A 83 3.67 -8.89 -9.14
C VAL A 83 3.99 -8.49 -10.57
N THR A 84 4.82 -9.29 -11.23
CA THR A 84 5.28 -9.09 -12.62
C THR A 84 5.93 -10.34 -13.14
N ASP A 85 5.90 -10.53 -14.46
CA ASP A 85 6.66 -11.59 -15.16
C ASP A 85 8.02 -11.06 -15.68
N SER A 86 8.30 -9.77 -15.49
CA SER A 86 9.53 -9.13 -15.97
C SER A 86 10.67 -9.21 -14.97
N ASP A 87 11.89 -9.11 -15.50
CA ASP A 87 13.09 -8.92 -14.69
C ASP A 87 13.06 -7.55 -13.97
N LEU A 88 13.89 -7.42 -12.97
CA LEU A 88 14.07 -6.14 -12.26
C LEU A 88 14.46 -5.03 -13.22
N ALA A 89 13.88 -3.86 -13.05
CA ALA A 89 14.30 -2.65 -13.72
C ALA A 89 15.54 -2.04 -13.04
N GLY A 90 16.09 -0.98 -13.63
CA GLY A 90 17.23 -0.26 -13.07
C GLY A 90 18.51 -1.07 -12.99
N SER A 91 19.37 -0.69 -12.06
CA SER A 91 20.67 -1.34 -11.84
C SER A 91 20.63 -2.18 -10.56
N CYS A 92 20.65 -3.49 -10.71
CA CYS A 92 20.67 -4.45 -9.61
C CYS A 92 21.89 -5.35 -9.74
N GLU A 93 22.48 -5.73 -8.61
CA GLU A 93 23.67 -6.60 -8.56
C GLU A 93 23.44 -7.74 -7.55
N PRO A 94 23.86 -8.98 -7.86
CA PRO A 94 23.86 -10.03 -6.86
C PRO A 94 24.74 -9.68 -5.66
N ALA A 95 24.20 -9.86 -4.45
CA ALA A 95 24.93 -9.57 -3.21
C ALA A 95 24.50 -10.51 -2.08
N PRO A 96 25.36 -10.77 -1.12
CA PRO A 96 24.96 -11.45 0.11
C PRO A 96 23.85 -10.65 0.81
N ARG A 97 22.81 -11.35 1.25
CA ARG A 97 21.73 -10.76 2.05
C ARG A 97 22.29 -10.27 3.40
N THR A 98 21.91 -9.07 3.80
CA THR A 98 22.38 -8.47 5.07
C THR A 98 21.30 -8.41 6.14
N GLY A 99 20.03 -8.59 5.76
CA GLY A 99 18.91 -8.56 6.70
C GLY A 99 17.67 -9.23 6.14
N ILE A 100 16.58 -9.09 6.86
CA ILE A 100 15.22 -9.47 6.44
C ILE A 100 14.30 -8.28 6.67
N PRO A 101 13.13 -8.21 6.02
CA PRO A 101 12.15 -7.16 6.27
C PRO A 101 11.84 -7.02 7.77
N GLN A 102 11.85 -5.79 8.26
CA GLN A 102 11.58 -5.49 9.67
C GLN A 102 10.10 -5.18 9.93
N LEU A 103 9.31 -4.98 8.88
CA LEU A 103 7.87 -4.77 8.98
C LEU A 103 7.13 -6.08 8.74
N ALA A 104 6.26 -6.43 9.67
CA ALA A 104 5.43 -7.62 9.54
C ALA A 104 4.32 -7.40 8.48
N VAL A 105 4.33 -8.23 7.46
CA VAL A 105 3.32 -8.25 6.39
C VAL A 105 2.89 -9.70 6.14
N ASP A 106 1.62 -9.89 5.81
CA ASP A 106 1.02 -11.23 5.60
C ASP A 106 1.30 -11.81 4.20
N TRP A 107 1.86 -10.99 3.31
CA TRP A 107 2.24 -11.37 1.95
C TRP A 107 3.77 -11.55 1.76
N SER A 108 4.51 -11.67 2.85
CA SER A 108 5.94 -11.99 2.85
C SER A 108 6.16 -13.52 2.87
N THR A 109 7.42 -13.93 2.86
CA THR A 109 7.85 -15.32 2.97
C THR A 109 8.58 -15.57 4.28
N GLU A 110 8.67 -16.82 4.70
CA GLU A 110 9.53 -17.26 5.80
C GLU A 110 10.87 -17.86 5.30
N GLU A 111 10.99 -18.05 3.99
CA GLU A 111 12.20 -18.56 3.35
C GLU A 111 13.04 -17.41 2.78
N TRP A 112 14.24 -17.25 3.29
CA TRP A 112 15.16 -16.16 2.93
C TRP A 112 16.41 -16.70 2.29
N PRO A 113 16.70 -16.40 1.00
CA PRO A 113 17.92 -16.84 0.34
C PRO A 113 19.15 -16.14 0.96
N ASP A 114 20.31 -16.78 0.83
CA ASP A 114 21.59 -16.20 1.28
C ASP A 114 22.08 -15.08 0.35
N GLU A 115 21.65 -15.10 -0.92
CA GLU A 115 21.98 -14.11 -1.94
C GLU A 115 20.71 -13.44 -2.44
N VAL A 116 20.77 -12.13 -2.63
CA VAL A 116 19.71 -11.27 -3.11
C VAL A 116 20.21 -10.34 -4.20
N GLN A 117 19.32 -9.62 -4.87
CA GLN A 117 19.68 -8.50 -5.73
C GLN A 117 19.77 -7.22 -4.88
N ARG A 118 20.87 -6.51 -4.99
CA ARG A 118 20.99 -5.16 -4.42
C ARG A 118 20.65 -4.14 -5.50
N CYS A 119 19.56 -3.42 -5.29
CA CYS A 119 19.04 -2.41 -6.20
C CYS A 119 19.03 -1.06 -5.48
N GLY A 120 20.09 -0.27 -5.66
CA GLY A 120 20.29 0.91 -4.83
C GLY A 120 20.43 0.53 -3.35
N ASP A 121 19.59 1.10 -2.51
CA ASP A 121 19.56 0.80 -1.07
C ASP A 121 18.66 -0.40 -0.71
N TYR A 122 17.93 -0.96 -1.67
CA TYR A 122 17.07 -2.12 -1.46
C TYR A 122 17.80 -3.44 -1.59
N GLU A 123 17.39 -4.40 -0.77
CA GLU A 123 17.61 -5.83 -1.01
C GLU A 123 16.34 -6.40 -1.63
N VAL A 124 16.47 -7.14 -2.73
CA VAL A 124 15.33 -7.64 -3.51
C VAL A 124 15.52 -9.12 -3.80
N MET A 125 14.48 -9.91 -3.56
CA MET A 125 14.46 -11.34 -3.87
C MET A 125 13.34 -11.70 -4.80
N ALA A 126 13.53 -12.78 -5.57
CA ALA A 126 12.48 -13.35 -6.40
C ALA A 126 11.40 -14.02 -5.54
N MET A 127 10.16 -13.88 -5.98
CA MET A 127 8.99 -14.59 -5.52
C MET A 127 8.42 -15.42 -6.68
N ASP A 128 7.47 -16.30 -6.42
CA ASP A 128 6.85 -17.14 -7.46
C ASP A 128 6.15 -16.31 -8.56
N ASP A 129 5.70 -15.12 -8.23
CA ASP A 129 4.91 -14.22 -9.09
C ASP A 129 5.50 -12.81 -9.23
N GLY A 130 6.80 -12.64 -8.94
CA GLY A 130 7.45 -11.34 -9.04
C GLY A 130 8.57 -11.14 -8.06
N TRP A 131 8.56 -10.01 -7.31
CA TRP A 131 9.67 -9.58 -6.48
C TRP A 131 9.22 -9.08 -5.11
N LEU A 132 10.07 -9.32 -4.11
CA LEU A 132 9.96 -8.75 -2.77
C LEU A 132 11.22 -7.94 -2.47
N GLY A 133 11.05 -6.64 -2.25
CA GLY A 133 12.13 -5.74 -1.88
C GLY A 133 11.95 -5.18 -0.48
N TRP A 134 13.05 -4.91 0.21
CA TRP A 134 13.03 -4.23 1.49
C TRP A 134 14.20 -3.28 1.65
N PHE A 135 13.96 -2.26 2.43
CA PHE A 135 14.95 -1.28 2.86
C PHE A 135 14.96 -1.18 4.38
N GLN A 136 16.13 -1.00 4.92
CA GLN A 136 16.34 -0.68 6.32
C GLN A 136 17.49 0.31 6.45
N ALA A 137 17.22 1.46 7.05
CA ALA A 137 18.23 2.47 7.34
C ALA A 137 19.36 1.88 8.19
N ARG A 138 20.58 2.17 7.79
CA ARG A 138 21.82 1.82 8.54
C ARG A 138 22.31 2.98 9.38
N GLU A 139 21.87 4.18 9.01
CA GLU A 139 22.20 5.42 9.72
C GLU A 139 20.89 6.17 10.08
N PRO A 140 20.89 6.93 11.19
CA PRO A 140 19.73 7.72 11.56
C PRO A 140 19.30 8.70 10.46
N GLY A 141 18.02 8.66 10.07
CA GLY A 141 17.45 9.54 9.05
C GLY A 141 17.79 9.17 7.61
N GLN A 142 18.47 8.03 7.37
CA GLN A 142 18.65 7.50 6.02
C GLN A 142 17.29 7.07 5.45
N THR A 143 16.97 7.51 4.25
CA THR A 143 15.83 7.07 3.45
C THR A 143 16.34 6.37 2.20
N PRO A 144 15.56 5.50 1.56
CA PRO A 144 15.97 4.85 0.32
C PRO A 144 16.08 5.88 -0.81
N GLY A 145 17.09 5.73 -1.67
CA GLY A 145 17.35 6.58 -2.84
C GLY A 145 17.37 5.78 -4.13
#